data_a179275f03abfa6ceaabfcf5e0f501cd
#
_entry.id   a179275f03abfa6ceaabfcf5e0f501cd
#
_cell.length_a   1.000
_cell.length_b   1.000
_cell.length_c   1.000
_cell.angle_alpha   90.00
_cell.angle_beta   90.00
_cell.angle_gamma   90.00
#
_symmetry.space_group_name_H-M   'P 1'
#
loop_
_entity.id
_entity.type
_entity.pdbx_description
1 polymer ?
#
loop_
_entity_poly.entity_id
_entity_poly.type
_entity_poly.pdbx_seq_one_letter_code
_entity_poly.pdbx_strand_id
1 'polypeptide(L)'
;EIEYNSRDRYNSKLRGGETAVINMAENLANLNHQTCVINNCLKDERINNVNWINIKKIRKEKTRIDCDVAIANADANTLNLVLTKKKFVLSLSIQRFEKFIRKGQLLPFMIHKPKIIVLGKYHYTNRSRIISIFGKETLAYTTDKMFMNETLLDFVPNTQVIFSSRPDRNLDLLLNVWNEKISNKCPNVKLLINPPYTLKEKDKNIVVRRLSDQKDLLNDLKESRAMLIPGHKAELFCLAAEEAKQMCVPIVTYGIGCLYERVADKVTGFIAKNDDEFAKYSLDLINDDGIWKEMRNNLLKDRGKRTWNIVAQDLLEIINK
;
A
#
# COMPACT_ATOMS: atom_id res chain seq x y z
N GLU A 1 -12.98 3.48 -13.59
CA GLU A 1 -12.53 2.31 -12.81
C GLU A 1 -11.69 1.41 -13.71
N ILE A 2 -10.60 0.86 -13.19
CA ILE A 2 -9.68 0.00 -13.94
C ILE A 2 -10.32 -1.39 -14.09
N GLU A 3 -10.25 -1.97 -15.28
CA GLU A 3 -10.59 -3.38 -15.51
C GLU A 3 -9.44 -4.26 -15.06
N TYR A 4 -9.71 -5.26 -14.20
CA TYR A 4 -8.69 -6.18 -13.72
C TYR A 4 -9.26 -7.52 -13.22
N ASN A 5 -8.38 -8.54 -13.21
CA ASN A 5 -8.57 -9.82 -12.55
C ASN A 5 -7.20 -10.40 -12.11
N SER A 6 -7.10 -11.67 -11.73
CA SER A 6 -5.85 -12.30 -11.29
C SER A 6 -4.70 -12.27 -12.31
N ARG A 7 -4.99 -12.20 -13.63
CA ARG A 7 -3.93 -12.13 -14.65
C ARG A 7 -3.19 -10.81 -14.64
N ASP A 8 -3.84 -9.75 -14.14
CA ASP A 8 -3.29 -8.40 -14.10
C ASP A 8 -2.42 -8.13 -12.87
N ARG A 9 -2.16 -9.11 -12.01
CA ARG A 9 -1.44 -8.95 -10.73
C ARG A 9 -0.22 -8.03 -10.80
N TYR A 10 0.58 -8.15 -11.85
CA TYR A 10 1.83 -7.38 -12.03
C TYR A 10 1.70 -6.22 -13.02
N ASN A 11 0.48 -5.92 -13.48
CA ASN A 11 0.22 -4.84 -14.41
C ASN A 11 0.48 -3.48 -13.73
N SER A 12 1.35 -2.68 -14.33
CA SER A 12 1.72 -1.34 -13.84
C SER A 12 0.56 -0.35 -13.69
N LYS A 13 -0.58 -0.61 -14.36
CA LYS A 13 -1.79 0.21 -14.23
C LYS A 13 -2.55 -0.04 -12.93
N LEU A 14 -2.33 -1.18 -12.26
CA LEU A 14 -2.98 -1.48 -10.98
C LEU A 14 -2.38 -0.63 -9.87
N ARG A 15 -3.26 -0.22 -8.96
CA ARG A 15 -2.88 0.45 -7.72
C ARG A 15 -2.84 -0.57 -6.58
N GLY A 16 -2.27 -0.19 -5.47
CA GLY A 16 -2.16 -1.05 -4.31
C GLY A 16 -3.49 -1.63 -3.80
N GLY A 17 -4.61 -0.94 -4.02
CA GLY A 17 -5.94 -1.43 -3.65
C GLY A 17 -6.39 -2.63 -4.46
N GLU A 18 -6.21 -2.58 -5.78
CA GLU A 18 -6.54 -3.67 -6.71
C GLU A 18 -5.62 -4.87 -6.50
N THR A 19 -4.32 -4.63 -6.36
CA THR A 19 -3.34 -5.68 -6.06
C THR A 19 -3.66 -6.38 -4.73
N ALA A 20 -4.08 -5.64 -3.70
CA ALA A 20 -4.50 -6.21 -2.43
C ALA A 20 -5.74 -7.10 -2.56
N VAL A 21 -6.72 -6.72 -3.39
CA VAL A 21 -7.92 -7.55 -3.66
C VAL A 21 -7.51 -8.86 -4.33
N ILE A 22 -6.64 -8.84 -5.35
CA ILE A 22 -6.17 -10.06 -6.02
C ILE A 22 -5.47 -10.99 -5.02
N ASN A 23 -4.51 -10.45 -4.27
CA ASN A 23 -3.76 -11.25 -3.30
C ASN A 23 -4.67 -11.84 -2.22
N MET A 24 -5.59 -11.05 -1.66
CA MET A 24 -6.53 -11.50 -0.65
C MET A 24 -7.44 -12.61 -1.18
N ALA A 25 -8.05 -12.40 -2.35
CA ALA A 25 -8.97 -13.36 -2.94
C ALA A 25 -8.31 -14.70 -3.24
N GLU A 26 -7.11 -14.69 -3.83
CA GLU A 26 -6.39 -15.92 -4.12
C GLU A 26 -5.91 -16.66 -2.87
N ASN A 27 -5.48 -15.94 -1.83
CA ASN A 27 -5.08 -16.59 -0.58
C ASN A 27 -6.27 -17.16 0.19
N LEU A 28 -7.45 -16.53 0.16
CA LEU A 28 -8.68 -17.13 0.68
C LEU A 28 -9.05 -18.41 -0.10
N ALA A 29 -8.97 -18.36 -1.44
CA ALA A 29 -9.22 -19.53 -2.28
C ALA A 29 -8.21 -20.70 -2.00
N ASN A 30 -6.94 -20.38 -1.75
CA ASN A 30 -5.92 -21.34 -1.37
C ASN A 30 -6.15 -21.95 0.04
N LEU A 31 -6.88 -21.25 0.91
CA LEU A 31 -7.36 -21.76 2.20
C LEU A 31 -8.68 -22.52 2.07
N ASN A 32 -9.04 -22.96 0.86
CA ASN A 32 -10.24 -23.74 0.52
C ASN A 32 -11.57 -23.01 0.73
N HIS A 33 -11.57 -21.67 0.72
CA HIS A 33 -12.80 -20.90 0.70
C HIS A 33 -13.27 -20.64 -0.74
N GLN A 34 -14.56 -20.84 -1.00
CA GLN A 34 -15.17 -20.48 -2.28
C GLN A 34 -15.18 -18.94 -2.40
N THR A 35 -14.27 -18.39 -3.19
CA THR A 35 -14.04 -16.96 -3.28
C THR A 35 -14.56 -16.38 -4.59
N CYS A 36 -15.30 -15.27 -4.49
CA CYS A 36 -15.83 -14.51 -5.60
C CYS A 36 -15.43 -13.04 -5.48
N VAL A 37 -15.00 -12.43 -6.58
CA VAL A 37 -14.73 -10.99 -6.70
C VAL A 37 -15.66 -10.38 -7.72
N ILE A 38 -16.49 -9.43 -7.28
CA ILE A 38 -17.40 -8.66 -8.13
C ILE A 38 -16.73 -7.31 -8.43
N ASN A 39 -16.27 -7.10 -9.65
CA ASN A 39 -15.60 -5.87 -10.07
C ASN A 39 -15.83 -5.56 -11.57
N ASN A 40 -15.04 -4.63 -12.12
CA ASN A 40 -15.05 -4.30 -13.54
C ASN A 40 -14.18 -5.26 -14.39
N CYS A 41 -14.15 -6.57 -14.09
CA CYS A 41 -13.46 -7.51 -14.97
C CYS A 41 -14.14 -7.56 -16.34
N LEU A 42 -13.37 -7.92 -17.37
CA LEU A 42 -13.83 -7.90 -18.76
C LEU A 42 -15.00 -8.88 -18.98
N LYS A 43 -14.90 -10.08 -18.40
CA LYS A 43 -15.89 -11.17 -18.47
C LYS A 43 -15.89 -11.98 -17.19
N ASP A 44 -16.97 -12.75 -16.99
CA ASP A 44 -17.04 -13.72 -15.91
C ASP A 44 -16.09 -14.89 -16.22
N GLU A 45 -15.18 -15.18 -15.32
CA GLU A 45 -14.25 -16.31 -15.46
C GLU A 45 -13.69 -16.75 -14.11
N ARG A 46 -13.22 -18.00 -14.05
CA ARG A 46 -12.51 -18.52 -12.87
C ARG A 46 -11.01 -18.56 -13.13
N ILE A 47 -10.25 -17.85 -12.30
CA ILE A 47 -8.79 -17.77 -12.40
C ILE A 47 -8.20 -17.96 -11.01
N ASN A 48 -7.19 -18.84 -10.88
CA ASN A 48 -6.52 -19.12 -9.60
C ASN A 48 -7.51 -19.45 -8.46
N ASN A 49 -8.52 -20.27 -8.78
CA ASN A 49 -9.62 -20.66 -7.89
C ASN A 49 -10.55 -19.51 -7.41
N VAL A 50 -10.40 -18.31 -7.94
CA VAL A 50 -11.27 -17.16 -7.68
C VAL A 50 -12.28 -16.99 -8.83
N ASN A 51 -13.55 -16.83 -8.50
CA ASN A 51 -14.59 -16.50 -9.46
C ASN A 51 -14.63 -14.98 -9.64
N TRP A 52 -14.26 -14.50 -10.81
CA TRP A 52 -14.34 -13.10 -11.19
C TRP A 52 -15.65 -12.85 -11.91
N ILE A 53 -16.44 -11.89 -11.43
CA ILE A 53 -17.80 -11.60 -11.96
C ILE A 53 -17.89 -10.12 -12.34
N ASN A 54 -18.35 -9.87 -13.55
CA ASN A 54 -18.50 -8.51 -14.07
C ASN A 54 -19.66 -7.78 -13.37
N ILE A 55 -19.33 -6.70 -12.66
CA ILE A 55 -20.28 -5.91 -11.89
C ILE A 55 -21.39 -5.28 -12.77
N LYS A 56 -21.08 -4.94 -14.04
CA LYS A 56 -22.05 -4.34 -14.98
C LYS A 56 -23.14 -5.35 -15.34
N LYS A 57 -22.78 -6.64 -15.47
CA LYS A 57 -23.72 -7.74 -15.71
C LYS A 57 -24.71 -7.88 -14.56
N ILE A 58 -24.22 -8.01 -13.31
CA ILE A 58 -25.08 -8.12 -12.11
C ILE A 58 -26.04 -6.94 -11.99
N ARG A 59 -25.53 -5.71 -12.24
CA ARG A 59 -26.39 -4.50 -12.20
C ARG A 59 -27.44 -4.49 -13.28
N LYS A 60 -27.11 -4.93 -14.51
CA LYS A 60 -28.04 -5.00 -15.64
C LYS A 60 -29.14 -6.04 -15.39
N GLU A 61 -28.78 -7.21 -14.91
CA GLU A 61 -29.66 -8.32 -14.62
C GLU A 61 -30.45 -8.15 -13.31
N LYS A 62 -30.10 -7.14 -12.49
CA LYS A 62 -30.65 -6.89 -11.15
C LYS A 62 -30.61 -8.13 -10.25
N THR A 63 -29.61 -8.98 -10.45
CA THR A 63 -29.38 -10.19 -9.65
C THR A 63 -28.56 -9.84 -8.39
N ARG A 64 -28.52 -10.76 -7.43
CA ARG A 64 -27.67 -10.68 -6.24
C ARG A 64 -26.95 -12.00 -6.04
N ILE A 65 -25.73 -11.93 -5.54
CA ILE A 65 -24.94 -13.12 -5.21
C ILE A 65 -25.23 -13.53 -3.77
N ASP A 66 -25.63 -14.79 -3.58
CA ASP A 66 -25.76 -15.39 -2.25
C ASP A 66 -24.40 -15.83 -1.74
N CYS A 67 -24.06 -15.47 -0.49
CA CYS A 67 -22.76 -15.79 0.11
C CYS A 67 -22.83 -15.71 1.65
N ASP A 68 -21.92 -16.41 2.32
CA ASP A 68 -21.82 -16.37 3.79
C ASP A 68 -21.31 -15.02 4.30
N VAL A 69 -20.37 -14.43 3.57
CA VAL A 69 -19.67 -13.18 3.95
C VAL A 69 -19.47 -12.29 2.74
N ALA A 70 -19.70 -11.01 2.90
CA ALA A 70 -19.38 -9.98 1.91
C ALA A 70 -18.47 -8.91 2.47
N ILE A 71 -17.44 -8.55 1.69
CA ILE A 71 -16.49 -7.49 2.00
C ILE A 71 -16.51 -6.45 0.89
N ALA A 72 -17.12 -5.31 1.15
CA ALA A 72 -17.13 -4.19 0.21
C ALA A 72 -15.78 -3.45 0.25
N ASN A 73 -15.11 -3.34 -0.90
CA ASN A 73 -13.84 -2.64 -1.00
C ASN A 73 -14.09 -1.13 -1.18
N ALA A 74 -13.97 -0.36 -0.10
CA ALA A 74 -14.10 1.09 0.00
C ALA A 74 -15.49 1.68 -0.34
N ASP A 75 -16.47 0.90 -0.81
CA ASP A 75 -17.78 1.41 -1.21
C ASP A 75 -18.94 0.54 -0.68
N ALA A 76 -19.65 1.06 0.32
CA ALA A 76 -20.80 0.37 0.93
C ALA A 76 -21.96 0.11 -0.06
N ASN A 77 -22.04 0.86 -1.18
CA ASN A 77 -23.07 0.62 -2.21
C ASN A 77 -22.98 -0.78 -2.83
N THR A 78 -21.78 -1.36 -2.88
CA THR A 78 -21.57 -2.69 -3.45
C THR A 78 -22.21 -3.81 -2.61
N LEU A 79 -22.53 -3.55 -1.35
CA LEU A 79 -23.27 -4.48 -0.49
C LEU A 79 -24.73 -4.74 -0.97
N ASN A 80 -25.26 -3.86 -1.82
CA ASN A 80 -26.56 -4.08 -2.47
C ASN A 80 -26.53 -5.23 -3.49
N LEU A 81 -25.37 -5.66 -3.93
CA LEU A 81 -25.19 -6.72 -4.95
C LEU A 81 -25.14 -8.12 -4.35
N VAL A 82 -25.25 -8.25 -3.03
CA VAL A 82 -25.09 -9.52 -2.34
C VAL A 82 -26.22 -9.79 -1.34
N LEU A 83 -26.46 -11.07 -1.07
CA LEU A 83 -27.34 -11.56 -0.03
C LEU A 83 -26.48 -12.28 1.01
N THR A 84 -26.36 -11.69 2.20
CA THR A 84 -25.61 -12.27 3.33
C THR A 84 -25.94 -11.60 4.64
N LYS A 85 -25.72 -12.31 5.75
CA LYS A 85 -25.84 -11.75 7.10
C LYS A 85 -24.56 -11.06 7.57
N LYS A 86 -23.38 -11.58 7.21
CA LYS A 86 -22.07 -11.04 7.63
C LYS A 86 -21.53 -10.07 6.58
N LYS A 87 -21.47 -8.79 6.90
CA LYS A 87 -21.07 -7.71 6.00
C LYS A 87 -19.96 -6.85 6.58
N PHE A 88 -18.96 -6.59 5.76
CA PHE A 88 -17.82 -5.75 6.11
C PHE A 88 -17.60 -4.68 5.03
N VAL A 89 -17.01 -3.57 5.44
CA VAL A 89 -16.46 -2.56 4.53
C VAL A 89 -14.97 -2.40 4.85
N LEU A 90 -14.12 -2.77 3.90
CA LEU A 90 -12.70 -2.48 3.98
C LEU A 90 -12.48 -1.02 3.60
N SER A 91 -12.11 -0.21 4.56
CA SER A 91 -11.89 1.22 4.34
C SER A 91 -10.49 1.46 3.75
N LEU A 92 -10.43 2.13 2.59
CA LEU A 92 -9.19 2.52 1.91
C LEU A 92 -8.93 4.03 1.93
N SER A 93 -9.66 4.77 2.77
CA SER A 93 -9.45 6.20 2.95
C SER A 93 -9.90 6.63 4.35
N ILE A 94 -9.32 7.73 4.86
CA ILE A 94 -9.91 8.44 5.99
C ILE A 94 -11.22 9.05 5.46
N GLN A 95 -12.33 8.36 5.71
CA GLN A 95 -13.63 8.83 5.24
C GLN A 95 -14.11 9.96 6.14
N ARG A 96 -14.27 11.13 5.56
CA ARG A 96 -15.03 12.22 6.17
C ARG A 96 -16.51 11.95 5.96
N PHE A 97 -17.32 12.20 6.96
CA PHE A 97 -18.77 11.95 6.93
C PHE A 97 -19.46 12.62 5.73
N GLU A 98 -19.10 13.87 5.43
CA GLU A 98 -19.60 14.61 4.26
C GLU A 98 -19.33 13.89 2.94
N LYS A 99 -18.13 13.31 2.77
CA LYS A 99 -17.78 12.56 1.56
C LYS A 99 -18.59 11.26 1.46
N PHE A 100 -18.89 10.64 2.60
CA PHE A 100 -19.69 9.43 2.69
C PHE A 100 -21.14 9.70 2.23
N ILE A 101 -21.75 10.81 2.68
CA ILE A 101 -23.07 11.28 2.23
C ILE A 101 -23.03 11.60 0.72
N ARG A 102 -22.07 12.43 0.29
CA ARG A 102 -21.98 12.85 -1.12
C ARG A 102 -21.82 11.69 -2.10
N LYS A 103 -21.23 10.57 -1.67
CA LYS A 103 -21.08 9.34 -2.46
C LYS A 103 -22.30 8.40 -2.37
N GLY A 104 -23.39 8.81 -1.70
CA GLY A 104 -24.57 7.99 -1.52
C GLY A 104 -24.37 6.72 -0.69
N GLN A 105 -23.31 6.64 0.10
CA GLN A 105 -22.97 5.43 0.86
C GLN A 105 -23.71 5.33 2.19
N LEU A 106 -24.29 6.43 2.70
CA LEU A 106 -24.91 6.47 4.02
C LEU A 106 -26.09 5.51 4.11
N LEU A 107 -27.01 5.53 3.13
CA LEU A 107 -28.21 4.69 3.14
C LEU A 107 -27.85 3.18 3.07
N PRO A 108 -27.03 2.70 2.13
CA PRO A 108 -26.57 1.31 2.13
C PRO A 108 -25.86 0.92 3.42
N PHE A 109 -25.04 1.80 3.98
CA PHE A 109 -24.33 1.56 5.23
C PHE A 109 -25.30 1.36 6.40
N MET A 110 -26.35 2.19 6.51
CA MET A 110 -27.35 2.08 7.56
C MET A 110 -28.23 0.82 7.39
N ILE A 111 -28.57 0.46 6.15
CA ILE A 111 -29.38 -0.74 5.83
C ILE A 111 -28.56 -2.01 6.13
N HIS A 112 -27.32 -2.08 5.65
CA HIS A 112 -26.50 -3.29 5.73
C HIS A 112 -25.75 -3.44 7.05
N LYS A 113 -25.57 -2.37 7.83
CA LYS A 113 -24.89 -2.35 9.14
C LYS A 113 -23.54 -3.07 9.14
N PRO A 114 -22.62 -2.79 8.18
CA PRO A 114 -21.38 -3.54 8.08
C PRO A 114 -20.39 -3.14 9.18
N LYS A 115 -19.58 -4.11 9.66
CA LYS A 115 -18.37 -3.79 10.42
C LYS A 115 -17.32 -3.15 9.49
N ILE A 116 -16.56 -2.17 10.00
CA ILE A 116 -15.47 -1.53 9.24
C ILE A 116 -14.15 -2.22 9.51
N ILE A 117 -13.41 -2.54 8.45
CA ILE A 117 -12.03 -3.01 8.54
C ILE A 117 -11.09 -1.85 8.18
N VAL A 118 -10.14 -1.54 9.05
CA VAL A 118 -9.11 -0.50 8.89
C VAL A 118 -7.71 -1.13 8.80
N LEU A 119 -6.75 -0.40 8.20
CA LEU A 119 -5.46 -0.98 7.79
C LEU A 119 -4.33 -0.84 8.84
N GLY A 120 -4.54 -0.14 9.93
CA GLY A 120 -3.54 0.08 10.97
C GLY A 120 -4.01 1.02 12.07
N LYS A 121 -3.15 1.29 13.04
CA LYS A 121 -3.45 2.13 14.21
C LYS A 121 -3.75 3.58 13.81
N TYR A 122 -2.95 4.15 12.88
CA TYR A 122 -3.21 5.49 12.35
C TYR A 122 -4.61 5.60 11.74
N HIS A 123 -4.97 4.65 10.89
CA HIS A 123 -6.30 4.61 10.27
C HIS A 123 -7.40 4.43 11.34
N TYR A 124 -7.16 3.56 12.31
CA TYR A 124 -8.08 3.30 13.42
C TYR A 124 -8.37 4.54 14.26
N THR A 125 -7.36 5.36 14.55
CA THR A 125 -7.49 6.57 15.39
C THR A 125 -8.08 7.76 14.64
N ASN A 126 -7.79 7.87 13.34
CA ASN A 126 -8.15 9.05 12.51
C ASN A 126 -9.44 8.88 11.70
N ARG A 127 -10.12 7.72 11.75
CA ARG A 127 -11.39 7.53 11.06
C ARG A 127 -12.54 8.33 11.70
N SER A 128 -13.58 8.60 10.94
CA SER A 128 -14.83 9.11 11.51
C SER A 128 -15.46 8.06 12.44
N ARG A 129 -15.87 8.47 13.65
CA ARG A 129 -16.53 7.58 14.63
C ARG A 129 -17.86 7.05 14.09
N ILE A 130 -18.59 7.86 13.31
CA ILE A 130 -19.91 7.51 12.76
C ILE A 130 -19.83 6.28 11.84
N ILE A 131 -18.79 6.18 11.01
CA ILE A 131 -18.65 5.03 10.10
C ILE A 131 -18.27 3.73 10.79
N SER A 132 -18.06 3.72 12.10
CA SER A 132 -17.70 2.53 12.87
C SER A 132 -18.74 2.19 13.96
N ILE A 133 -19.95 2.72 13.88
CA ILE A 133 -21.02 2.47 14.87
C ILE A 133 -21.46 0.99 14.91
N PHE A 134 -21.32 0.25 13.82
CA PHE A 134 -21.65 -1.17 13.73
C PHE A 134 -20.45 -2.09 14.02
N GLY A 135 -19.35 -1.54 14.51
CA GLY A 135 -18.13 -2.27 14.83
C GLY A 135 -16.97 -1.94 13.91
N LYS A 136 -15.77 -2.29 14.36
CA LYS A 136 -14.51 -2.01 13.68
C LYS A 136 -13.48 -3.06 14.03
N GLU A 137 -12.68 -3.43 13.05
CA GLU A 137 -11.57 -4.37 13.15
C GLU A 137 -10.35 -3.79 12.45
N THR A 138 -9.17 -4.31 12.78
CA THR A 138 -7.92 -3.89 12.14
C THR A 138 -7.30 -5.07 11.39
N LEU A 139 -6.96 -4.86 10.11
CA LEU A 139 -6.30 -5.84 9.27
C LEU A 139 -5.09 -5.19 8.60
N ALA A 140 -3.90 -5.43 9.12
CA ALA A 140 -2.68 -4.97 8.48
C ALA A 140 -2.38 -5.81 7.22
N TYR A 141 -2.06 -5.13 6.13
CA TYR A 141 -1.67 -5.76 4.87
C TYR A 141 -0.20 -6.23 4.90
N THR A 142 0.26 -6.68 3.76
CA THR A 142 1.65 -6.94 3.41
C THR A 142 1.84 -6.65 1.92
N THR A 143 3.02 -6.88 1.39
CA THR A 143 3.30 -6.74 -0.04
C THR A 143 3.34 -8.10 -0.76
N ASP A 144 3.56 -8.09 -2.08
CA ASP A 144 3.65 -9.33 -2.86
C ASP A 144 4.90 -10.14 -2.47
N LYS A 145 4.77 -11.48 -2.56
CA LYS A 145 5.84 -12.42 -2.26
C LYS A 145 7.13 -12.21 -3.07
N MET A 146 7.04 -11.57 -4.25
CA MET A 146 8.21 -11.30 -5.07
C MET A 146 9.24 -10.43 -4.34
N PHE A 147 8.80 -9.44 -3.54
CA PHE A 147 9.70 -8.60 -2.74
C PHE A 147 10.33 -9.37 -1.55
N MET A 148 9.63 -10.38 -1.04
CA MET A 148 10.13 -11.21 0.06
C MET A 148 11.12 -12.27 -0.41
N ASN A 149 10.92 -12.82 -1.61
CA ASN A 149 11.69 -13.93 -2.15
C ASN A 149 12.88 -13.49 -3.01
N GLU A 150 13.00 -12.18 -3.30
CA GLU A 150 14.09 -11.66 -4.12
C GLU A 150 15.45 -11.86 -3.45
N THR A 151 16.45 -12.26 -4.23
CA THR A 151 17.83 -12.33 -3.76
C THR A 151 18.37 -10.91 -3.59
N LEU A 152 18.73 -10.57 -2.35
CA LEU A 152 19.29 -9.27 -2.03
C LEU A 152 20.77 -9.21 -2.44
N LEU A 153 21.25 -8.00 -2.71
CA LEU A 153 22.68 -7.77 -2.97
C LEU A 153 23.49 -8.10 -1.70
N ASP A 154 24.68 -8.64 -1.89
CA ASP A 154 25.66 -8.94 -0.83
C ASP A 154 26.57 -7.74 -0.51
N PHE A 155 26.48 -6.67 -1.32
CA PHE A 155 27.22 -5.43 -1.15
C PHE A 155 26.27 -4.25 -0.89
N VAL A 156 26.87 -3.12 -0.46
CA VAL A 156 26.13 -1.88 -0.18
C VAL A 156 25.88 -1.11 -1.48
N PRO A 157 24.61 -0.86 -1.87
CA PRO A 157 24.35 -0.01 -3.03
C PRO A 157 24.80 1.44 -2.74
N ASN A 158 25.34 2.13 -3.70
CA ASN A 158 25.90 3.48 -3.48
C ASN A 158 25.48 4.53 -4.51
N THR A 159 24.64 4.19 -5.48
CA THR A 159 24.37 5.06 -6.63
C THR A 159 23.01 5.74 -6.60
N GLN A 160 22.07 5.29 -5.78
CA GLN A 160 20.72 5.84 -5.81
C GLN A 160 19.96 5.73 -4.48
N VAL A 161 18.99 6.63 -4.34
CA VAL A 161 17.88 6.57 -3.37
C VAL A 161 16.55 6.67 -4.12
N ILE A 162 15.46 6.23 -3.52
CA ILE A 162 14.18 6.11 -4.23
C ILE A 162 13.01 6.75 -3.47
N PHE A 163 12.10 7.35 -4.23
CA PHE A 163 10.73 7.70 -3.82
C PHE A 163 9.76 6.95 -4.74
N SER A 164 9.18 5.85 -4.27
CA SER A 164 8.30 4.99 -5.07
C SER A 164 6.80 5.20 -4.80
N SER A 165 6.43 6.23 -4.02
CA SER A 165 5.03 6.59 -3.81
C SER A 165 4.49 7.50 -4.92
N ARG A 166 3.19 7.79 -4.88
CA ARG A 166 2.57 8.71 -5.85
C ARG A 166 3.05 10.14 -5.62
N PRO A 167 3.18 10.96 -6.68
CA PRO A 167 3.64 12.34 -6.53
C PRO A 167 2.81 13.20 -5.58
N ASP A 168 1.48 12.95 -5.48
CA ASP A 168 0.58 13.65 -4.55
C ASP A 168 0.81 13.27 -3.06
N ARG A 169 1.84 12.49 -2.77
CA ARG A 169 2.27 12.10 -1.43
C ARG A 169 3.46 12.90 -0.93
N ASN A 170 3.41 14.22 -1.12
CA ASN A 170 4.44 15.19 -0.72
C ASN A 170 5.77 15.04 -1.47
N LEU A 171 5.72 14.67 -2.77
CA LEU A 171 6.92 14.68 -3.60
C LEU A 171 7.56 16.08 -3.66
N ASP A 172 6.77 17.15 -3.81
CA ASP A 172 7.30 18.53 -3.87
C ASP A 172 8.10 18.88 -2.61
N LEU A 173 7.65 18.44 -1.43
CA LEU A 173 8.40 18.62 -0.17
C LEU A 173 9.74 17.89 -0.23
N LEU A 174 9.75 16.63 -0.68
CA LEU A 174 10.99 15.87 -0.85
C LEU A 174 11.95 16.57 -1.81
N LEU A 175 11.45 17.04 -2.96
CA LEU A 175 12.28 17.67 -3.98
C LEU A 175 12.89 18.99 -3.51
N ASN A 176 12.18 19.76 -2.69
CA ASN A 176 12.73 20.97 -2.08
C ASN A 176 13.91 20.60 -1.14
N VAL A 177 13.70 19.66 -0.22
CA VAL A 177 14.76 19.22 0.70
C VAL A 177 15.94 18.58 -0.05
N TRP A 178 15.64 17.78 -1.09
CA TRP A 178 16.68 17.16 -1.93
C TRP A 178 17.54 18.21 -2.62
N ASN A 179 16.94 19.15 -3.32
CA ASN A 179 17.66 20.16 -4.08
C ASN A 179 18.46 21.15 -3.19
N GLU A 180 17.89 21.53 -2.03
CA GLU A 180 18.49 22.54 -1.16
C GLU A 180 19.52 21.96 -0.19
N LYS A 181 19.30 20.73 0.32
CA LYS A 181 20.08 20.23 1.47
C LYS A 181 20.83 18.93 1.23
N ILE A 182 20.47 18.13 0.20
CA ILE A 182 21.01 16.78 0.00
C ILE A 182 21.89 16.70 -1.25
N SER A 183 21.35 17.02 -2.43
CA SER A 183 21.97 16.73 -3.73
C SER A 183 23.38 17.28 -3.90
N ASN A 184 23.67 18.46 -3.38
CA ASN A 184 25.00 19.10 -3.46
C ASN A 184 26.06 18.38 -2.59
N LYS A 185 25.64 17.65 -1.55
CA LYS A 185 26.51 16.90 -0.64
C LYS A 185 26.77 15.47 -1.08
N CYS A 186 25.98 14.98 -2.06
CA CYS A 186 26.15 13.65 -2.65
C CYS A 186 25.96 13.69 -4.19
N PRO A 187 26.87 14.35 -4.95
CA PRO A 187 26.67 14.63 -6.37
C PRO A 187 26.62 13.38 -7.26
N ASN A 188 27.10 12.25 -6.77
CA ASN A 188 27.11 10.98 -7.51
C ASN A 188 25.87 10.11 -7.22
N VAL A 189 24.97 10.54 -6.34
CA VAL A 189 23.77 9.78 -5.96
C VAL A 189 22.54 10.34 -6.68
N LYS A 190 21.74 9.45 -7.25
CA LYS A 190 20.51 9.80 -7.97
C LYS A 190 19.28 9.59 -7.06
N LEU A 191 18.32 10.52 -7.15
CA LEU A 191 16.99 10.33 -6.59
C LEU A 191 16.06 9.82 -7.69
N LEU A 192 15.62 8.57 -7.57
CA LEU A 192 14.61 8.00 -8.46
C LEU A 192 13.21 8.36 -7.96
N ILE A 193 12.36 8.89 -8.83
CA ILE A 193 10.98 9.27 -8.49
C ILE A 193 9.97 8.66 -9.47
N ASN A 194 8.75 8.43 -9.00
CA ASN A 194 7.68 7.93 -9.85
C ASN A 194 7.07 9.04 -10.72
N PRO A 195 6.67 8.73 -11.97
CA PRO A 195 5.88 9.64 -12.79
C PRO A 195 4.43 9.78 -12.25
N PRO A 196 3.67 10.79 -12.68
CA PRO A 196 4.08 11.83 -13.60
C PRO A 196 4.89 12.92 -12.89
N TYR A 197 6.02 13.29 -13.46
CA TYR A 197 6.79 14.46 -13.06
C TYR A 197 7.57 15.01 -14.25
N THR A 198 7.61 16.33 -14.40
CA THR A 198 8.43 17.02 -15.40
C THR A 198 9.60 17.67 -14.69
N LEU A 199 10.83 17.27 -15.07
CA LEU A 199 12.06 17.82 -14.51
C LEU A 199 12.14 19.33 -14.74
N LYS A 200 12.59 20.06 -13.72
CA LYS A 200 12.81 21.51 -13.73
C LYS A 200 14.32 21.78 -13.76
N GLU A 201 14.73 22.97 -14.17
CA GLU A 201 16.15 23.37 -14.24
C GLU A 201 16.88 23.21 -12.90
N LYS A 202 16.20 23.43 -11.78
CA LYS A 202 16.73 23.27 -10.42
C LYS A 202 16.89 21.83 -9.96
N ASP A 203 16.33 20.86 -10.68
CA ASP A 203 16.29 19.45 -10.25
C ASP A 203 17.62 18.77 -10.53
N LYS A 204 18.42 18.59 -9.48
CA LYS A 204 19.76 18.00 -9.55
C LYS A 204 19.73 16.52 -9.24
N ASN A 205 20.33 15.71 -10.11
CA ASN A 205 20.47 14.26 -9.93
C ASN A 205 19.13 13.54 -9.70
N ILE A 206 18.05 14.03 -10.33
CA ILE A 206 16.72 13.41 -10.27
C ILE A 206 16.47 12.62 -11.54
N VAL A 207 15.98 11.39 -11.40
CA VAL A 207 15.61 10.51 -12.48
C VAL A 207 14.14 10.13 -12.34
N VAL A 208 13.34 10.46 -13.35
CA VAL A 208 11.94 10.01 -13.43
C VAL A 208 11.94 8.59 -13.98
N ARG A 209 11.46 7.64 -13.16
CA ARG A 209 11.33 6.24 -13.54
C ARG A 209 10.32 6.07 -14.68
N ARG A 210 10.49 5.06 -15.49
CA ARG A 210 9.44 4.64 -16.43
C ARG A 210 8.31 3.97 -15.62
N LEU A 211 7.05 4.15 -16.05
CA LEU A 211 5.93 3.33 -15.58
C LEU A 211 6.09 1.95 -16.23
N SER A 212 6.67 1.06 -15.50
CA SER A 212 7.00 -0.29 -15.86
C SER A 212 6.30 -1.27 -14.91
N ASP A 213 6.57 -2.54 -15.05
CA ASP A 213 5.98 -3.55 -14.18
C ASP A 213 6.59 -3.53 -12.76
N GLN A 214 6.07 -4.36 -11.86
CA GLN A 214 6.58 -4.44 -10.49
C GLN A 214 8.02 -4.98 -10.41
N LYS A 215 8.52 -5.67 -11.43
CA LYS A 215 9.90 -6.17 -11.46
C LYS A 215 10.90 -5.02 -11.56
N ASP A 216 10.57 -3.97 -12.31
CA ASP A 216 11.44 -2.81 -12.39
C ASP A 216 11.50 -2.06 -11.06
N LEU A 217 10.37 -1.96 -10.34
CA LEU A 217 10.36 -1.42 -8.97
C LEU A 217 11.22 -2.27 -8.04
N LEU A 218 11.13 -3.59 -8.14
CA LEU A 218 11.93 -4.52 -7.35
C LEU A 218 13.43 -4.31 -7.61
N ASN A 219 13.85 -4.19 -8.87
CA ASN A 219 15.25 -3.91 -9.23
C ASN A 219 15.71 -2.53 -8.73
N ASP A 220 14.87 -1.51 -8.89
CA ASP A 220 15.18 -0.16 -8.39
C ASP A 220 15.33 -0.14 -6.86
N LEU A 221 14.47 -0.86 -6.12
CA LEU A 221 14.60 -1.00 -4.67
C LEU A 221 15.86 -1.78 -4.29
N LYS A 222 16.17 -2.87 -5.01
CA LYS A 222 17.36 -3.68 -4.77
C LYS A 222 18.67 -2.88 -4.85
N GLU A 223 18.71 -1.92 -5.80
CA GLU A 223 19.85 -1.06 -6.02
C GLU A 223 19.80 0.25 -5.20
N SER A 224 18.72 0.48 -4.46
CA SER A 224 18.55 1.69 -3.68
C SER A 224 19.14 1.56 -2.28
N ARG A 225 19.91 2.57 -1.88
CA ARG A 225 20.47 2.69 -0.55
C ARG A 225 19.46 3.06 0.52
N ALA A 226 18.52 3.90 0.15
CA ALA A 226 17.43 4.31 1.05
C ALA A 226 16.17 4.65 0.27
N MET A 227 15.02 4.52 0.93
CA MET A 227 13.77 5.13 0.48
C MET A 227 13.57 6.45 1.21
N LEU A 228 13.41 7.55 0.46
CA LEU A 228 13.12 8.86 1.00
C LEU A 228 11.63 9.16 0.79
N ILE A 229 10.83 9.05 1.84
CA ILE A 229 9.37 9.23 1.76
C ILE A 229 8.89 10.15 2.88
N PRO A 230 8.56 11.44 2.58
CA PRO A 230 8.10 12.37 3.60
C PRO A 230 6.90 11.88 4.40
N GLY A 231 5.98 11.19 3.73
CA GLY A 231 4.69 10.76 4.27
C GLY A 231 3.56 11.74 3.94
N HIS A 232 2.34 11.26 4.06
CA HIS A 232 1.14 12.05 3.79
C HIS A 232 -0.04 11.57 4.66
N LYS A 233 -0.88 12.50 5.12
CA LYS A 233 -2.04 12.18 5.98
C LYS A 233 -3.04 11.19 5.36
N ALA A 234 -3.07 11.07 4.03
CA ALA A 234 -3.90 10.08 3.34
C ALA A 234 -3.25 8.70 3.19
N GLU A 235 -2.01 8.51 3.64
CA GLU A 235 -1.37 7.20 3.70
C GLU A 235 -1.89 6.41 4.90
N LEU A 236 -2.56 5.27 4.62
CA LEU A 236 -3.19 4.43 5.63
C LEU A 236 -2.43 3.14 5.93
N PHE A 237 -1.68 2.63 4.96
CA PHE A 237 -0.83 1.47 5.08
C PHE A 237 0.55 1.71 4.47
N CYS A 238 0.63 2.41 3.32
CA CYS A 238 1.82 2.68 2.53
C CYS A 238 2.51 1.39 2.03
N LEU A 239 1.97 0.82 0.94
CA LEU A 239 2.58 -0.38 0.33
C LEU A 239 4.03 -0.12 -0.11
N ALA A 240 4.34 1.08 -0.63
CA ALA A 240 5.71 1.44 -1.01
C ALA A 240 6.71 1.28 0.15
N ALA A 241 6.32 1.70 1.36
CA ALA A 241 7.16 1.51 2.55
C ALA A 241 7.27 0.03 2.96
N GLU A 242 6.20 -0.76 2.77
CA GLU A 242 6.26 -2.20 3.04
C GLU A 242 7.12 -2.94 2.00
N GLU A 243 7.06 -2.54 0.72
CA GLU A 243 7.93 -3.05 -0.35
C GLU A 243 9.40 -2.78 -0.05
N ALA A 244 9.75 -1.54 0.32
CA ALA A 244 11.10 -1.19 0.75
C ALA A 244 11.55 -2.01 1.96
N LYS A 245 10.69 -2.18 2.97
CA LYS A 245 10.97 -3.00 4.15
C LYS A 245 11.28 -4.45 3.77
N GLN A 246 10.48 -5.06 2.89
CA GLN A 246 10.71 -6.45 2.45
C GLN A 246 11.96 -6.59 1.57
N MET A 247 12.37 -5.53 0.87
CA MET A 247 13.65 -5.44 0.16
C MET A 247 14.82 -5.04 1.07
N CYS A 248 14.59 -4.90 2.37
CA CYS A 248 15.57 -4.48 3.36
C CYS A 248 16.22 -3.13 3.04
N VAL A 249 15.45 -2.20 2.49
CA VAL A 249 15.85 -0.81 2.20
C VAL A 249 15.42 0.08 3.35
N PRO A 250 16.35 0.70 4.10
CA PRO A 250 16.02 1.64 5.17
C PRO A 250 15.22 2.84 4.67
N ILE A 251 14.35 3.39 5.53
CA ILE A 251 13.44 4.47 5.16
C ILE A 251 13.75 5.73 5.96
N VAL A 252 13.77 6.90 5.30
CA VAL A 252 13.75 8.21 5.96
C VAL A 252 12.38 8.86 5.72
N THR A 253 11.73 9.30 6.81
CA THR A 253 10.38 9.87 6.78
C THR A 253 10.18 10.92 7.85
N TYR A 254 9.13 11.78 7.71
CA TYR A 254 8.64 12.59 8.83
C TYR A 254 7.60 11.85 9.70
N GLY A 255 7.33 10.57 9.44
CA GLY A 255 6.35 9.81 10.19
C GLY A 255 4.89 10.25 9.97
N ILE A 256 4.60 11.02 8.90
CA ILE A 256 3.26 11.51 8.61
C ILE A 256 2.38 10.36 8.08
N GLY A 257 1.14 10.30 8.56
CA GLY A 257 0.21 9.24 8.18
C GLY A 257 0.55 7.93 8.90
N CYS A 258 0.51 6.80 8.20
CA CYS A 258 0.85 5.50 8.77
C CYS A 258 2.37 5.23 8.85
N LEU A 259 3.23 6.14 8.37
CA LEU A 259 4.67 5.85 8.28
C LEU A 259 5.33 5.69 9.65
N TYR A 260 4.83 6.32 10.70
CA TYR A 260 5.30 6.05 12.05
C TYR A 260 5.04 4.61 12.53
N GLU A 261 4.13 3.87 11.85
CA GLU A 261 3.89 2.44 12.10
C GLU A 261 4.77 1.54 11.23
N ARG A 262 5.37 2.08 10.16
CA ARG A 262 6.18 1.32 9.19
C ARG A 262 7.68 1.38 9.51
N VAL A 263 8.13 2.44 10.19
CA VAL A 263 9.53 2.68 10.50
C VAL A 263 9.74 2.63 12.01
N ALA A 264 10.57 1.72 12.49
CA ALA A 264 11.09 1.74 13.84
C ALA A 264 12.28 2.72 13.85
N ASP A 265 12.06 3.91 14.45
CA ASP A 265 13.05 4.99 14.45
C ASP A 265 14.39 4.54 14.98
N LYS A 266 15.47 4.85 14.22
CA LYS A 266 16.87 4.47 14.48
C LYS A 266 17.15 2.96 14.48
N VAL A 267 16.17 2.13 14.12
CA VAL A 267 16.31 0.67 14.06
C VAL A 267 16.18 0.15 12.63
N THR A 268 15.13 0.56 11.92
CA THR A 268 14.86 0.13 10.54
C THR A 268 14.84 1.28 9.55
N GLY A 269 15.15 2.48 10.01
CA GLY A 269 15.14 3.75 9.28
C GLY A 269 15.09 4.90 10.26
N PHE A 270 14.78 6.10 9.76
CA PHE A 270 14.73 7.32 10.58
C PHE A 270 13.40 8.05 10.46
N ILE A 271 12.93 8.60 11.59
CA ILE A 271 11.78 9.50 11.64
C ILE A 271 12.30 10.91 11.98
N ALA A 272 12.32 11.80 10.99
CA ALA A 272 12.80 13.16 11.11
C ALA A 272 11.71 14.11 11.64
N LYS A 273 12.10 15.10 12.43
CA LYS A 273 11.20 16.11 12.98
C LYS A 273 11.09 17.35 12.10
N ASN A 274 12.11 17.60 11.27
CA ASN A 274 12.21 18.75 10.37
C ASN A 274 13.11 18.42 9.17
N ASP A 275 13.25 19.37 8.24
CA ASP A 275 13.99 19.20 7.00
C ASP A 275 15.50 19.01 7.22
N ASP A 276 16.07 19.60 8.28
CA ASP A 276 17.50 19.44 8.60
C ASP A 276 17.78 18.03 9.09
N GLU A 277 16.91 17.47 9.96
CA GLU A 277 17.02 16.08 10.39
C GLU A 277 16.76 15.12 9.21
N PHE A 278 15.78 15.41 8.35
CA PHE A 278 15.51 14.58 7.18
C PHE A 278 16.73 14.53 6.25
N ALA A 279 17.31 15.69 5.95
CA ALA A 279 18.53 15.78 5.14
C ALA A 279 19.71 15.08 5.81
N LYS A 280 19.94 15.29 7.12
CA LYS A 280 20.99 14.63 7.88
C LYS A 280 20.86 13.11 7.82
N TYR A 281 19.70 12.57 8.15
CA TYR A 281 19.46 11.11 8.15
C TYR A 281 19.54 10.49 6.75
N SER A 282 19.13 11.23 5.73
CA SER A 282 19.32 10.80 4.34
C SER A 282 20.81 10.69 3.99
N LEU A 283 21.61 11.68 4.38
CA LEU A 283 23.06 11.69 4.15
C LEU A 283 23.78 10.64 5.01
N ASP A 284 23.34 10.41 6.24
CA ASP A 284 23.88 9.34 7.11
C ASP A 284 23.71 7.98 6.42
N LEU A 285 22.51 7.65 5.89
CA LEU A 285 22.28 6.41 5.14
C LEU A 285 23.05 6.35 3.80
N ILE A 286 23.25 7.49 3.14
CA ILE A 286 23.97 7.56 1.85
C ILE A 286 25.48 7.34 2.06
N ASN A 287 26.07 7.89 3.12
CA ASN A 287 27.52 7.98 3.28
C ASN A 287 28.09 6.99 4.31
N ASP A 288 27.28 6.47 5.23
CA ASP A 288 27.74 5.56 6.28
C ASP A 288 27.25 4.12 6.03
N ASP A 289 28.17 3.26 5.63
CA ASP A 289 27.90 1.84 5.39
C ASP A 289 27.59 1.07 6.67
N GLY A 290 28.10 1.50 7.81
CA GLY A 290 27.86 0.87 9.11
C GLY A 290 26.39 1.05 9.53
N ILE A 291 25.91 2.28 9.52
CA ILE A 291 24.50 2.62 9.81
C ILE A 291 23.57 1.86 8.85
N TRP A 292 23.89 1.89 7.56
CA TRP A 292 23.08 1.19 6.56
C TRP A 292 23.03 -0.32 6.81
N LYS A 293 24.16 -0.98 7.05
CA LYS A 293 24.24 -2.42 7.33
C LYS A 293 23.49 -2.81 8.59
N GLU A 294 23.58 -2.01 9.64
CA GLU A 294 22.84 -2.24 10.89
C GLU A 294 21.31 -2.24 10.65
N MET A 295 20.81 -1.19 9.99
CA MET A 295 19.37 -1.09 9.69
C MET A 295 18.89 -2.19 8.76
N ARG A 296 19.66 -2.52 7.72
CA ARG A 296 19.36 -3.65 6.84
C ARG A 296 19.29 -4.96 7.61
N ASN A 297 20.24 -5.23 8.51
CA ASN A 297 20.22 -6.44 9.32
C ASN A 297 19.00 -6.52 10.24
N ASN A 298 18.54 -5.39 10.75
CA ASN A 298 17.31 -5.33 11.53
C ASN A 298 16.07 -5.59 10.66
N LEU A 299 16.02 -5.08 9.43
CA LEU A 299 14.96 -5.36 8.46
C LEU A 299 14.94 -6.85 8.05
N LEU A 300 16.11 -7.47 7.86
CA LEU A 300 16.23 -8.89 7.53
C LEU A 300 15.59 -9.80 8.59
N LYS A 301 15.63 -9.44 9.87
CA LYS A 301 15.02 -10.23 10.96
C LYS A 301 13.51 -10.39 10.79
N ASP A 302 12.84 -9.41 10.15
CA ASP A 302 11.38 -9.41 9.97
C ASP A 302 10.92 -9.70 8.55
N ARG A 303 11.86 -9.84 7.61
CA ARG A 303 11.58 -10.12 6.22
C ARG A 303 10.82 -11.43 6.06
N GLY A 304 9.75 -11.41 5.27
CA GLY A 304 8.94 -12.59 4.94
C GLY A 304 8.05 -13.12 6.06
N LYS A 305 8.12 -12.56 7.28
CA LYS A 305 7.30 -13.04 8.40
C LYS A 305 5.80 -12.81 8.22
N ARG A 306 5.39 -11.77 7.49
CA ARG A 306 3.99 -11.48 7.22
C ARG A 306 3.70 -11.67 5.74
N THR A 307 2.93 -12.68 5.42
CA THR A 307 2.53 -13.04 4.05
C THR A 307 1.05 -12.78 3.82
N TRP A 308 0.59 -12.76 2.56
CA TRP A 308 -0.84 -12.66 2.24
C TRP A 308 -1.66 -13.86 2.75
N ASN A 309 -1.03 -15.01 2.94
CA ASN A 309 -1.69 -16.15 3.59
C ASN A 309 -2.04 -15.82 5.05
N ILE A 310 -1.11 -15.23 5.80
CA ILE A 310 -1.35 -14.78 7.18
C ILE A 310 -2.42 -13.67 7.20
N VAL A 311 -2.38 -12.73 6.27
CA VAL A 311 -3.41 -11.67 6.17
C VAL A 311 -4.78 -12.27 5.89
N ALA A 312 -4.88 -13.31 5.06
CA ALA A 312 -6.14 -14.03 4.81
C ALA A 312 -6.62 -14.78 6.07
N GLN A 313 -5.73 -15.41 6.83
CA GLN A 313 -6.06 -16.05 8.10
C GLN A 313 -6.56 -15.03 9.13
N ASP A 314 -5.86 -13.90 9.31
CA ASP A 314 -6.32 -12.80 10.19
C ASP A 314 -7.71 -12.29 9.79
N LEU A 315 -7.97 -12.19 8.47
CA LEU A 315 -9.31 -11.80 7.96
C LEU A 315 -10.36 -12.83 8.34
N LEU A 316 -10.07 -14.13 8.23
CA LEU A 316 -11.00 -15.19 8.65
C LEU A 316 -11.26 -15.14 10.16
N GLU A 317 -10.27 -14.83 10.98
CA GLU A 317 -10.47 -14.62 12.40
C GLU A 317 -11.40 -13.41 12.68
N ILE A 318 -11.22 -12.31 11.94
CA ILE A 318 -12.11 -11.13 12.02
C ILE A 318 -13.55 -11.49 11.64
N ILE A 319 -13.72 -12.30 10.60
CA ILE A 319 -15.04 -12.74 10.10
C ILE A 319 -15.74 -13.65 11.14
N ASN A 320 -15.01 -14.44 11.89
CA ASN A 320 -15.55 -15.40 12.84
C ASN A 320 -15.87 -14.79 14.23
N LYS A 321 -15.43 -13.57 14.50
CA LYS A 321 -15.85 -12.74 15.66
C LYS A 321 -17.23 -12.14 15.43
#